data_5f038055d7fb140442cdbefd5ec576a2
#
_entry.id   5f038055d7fb140442cdbefd5ec576a2
#
_cell.length_a   1.000
_cell.length_b   1.000
_cell.length_c   1.000
_cell.angle_alpha   90.00
_cell.angle_beta   90.00
_cell.angle_gamma   90.00
#
_symmetry.space_group_name_H-M   'P 1'
#
loop_
_entity.id
_entity.type
_entity.pdbx_description
1 polymer ?
#
loop_
_entity_poly.entity_id
_entity_poly.type
_entity_poly.pdbx_seq_one_letter_code
_entity_poly.pdbx_strand_id
1 'polypeptide(L)'
;MANPTKTPLGEVLSLKTTAAGSRMRSGPRSKKKGFFLRAETAFQMTENLGGVPGFWDENTAEMSHGEGFLTMFRDMFNAAGFYVMDEPEAALSFTSCLRLVGLMHQLSTTGAQVICATHSPILAATPGADIIEVGDHGTRRVKWDELELVDHWRRYLANPDKYLRHLIDP
;
A
#
# COMPACT_ATOMS: atom_id res chain seq x y z
N MET A 1 -19.54 11.10 9.68
CA MET A 1 -18.07 10.94 9.55
C MET A 1 -17.49 10.93 10.95
N ALA A 2 -16.90 9.82 11.39
CA ALA A 2 -16.27 9.75 12.71
C ALA A 2 -14.97 10.58 12.69
N ASN A 3 -14.78 11.40 13.70
CA ASN A 3 -13.59 12.23 13.86
C ASN A 3 -12.38 11.30 14.11
N PRO A 4 -11.37 11.26 13.24
CA PRO A 4 -10.23 10.35 13.35
C PRO A 4 -9.38 10.55 14.62
N THR A 5 -9.56 11.67 15.33
CA THR A 5 -8.86 11.98 16.58
C THR A 5 -9.43 11.28 17.82
N LYS A 6 -10.53 10.53 17.68
CA LYS A 6 -11.18 9.81 18.82
C LYS A 6 -10.90 8.30 18.84
N THR A 7 -10.00 7.79 18.01
CA THR A 7 -9.57 6.40 18.11
C THR A 7 -8.36 6.29 19.03
N PRO A 8 -8.21 5.20 19.82
CA PRO A 8 -7.03 4.99 20.68
C PRO A 8 -5.70 5.16 19.96
N LEU A 9 -5.65 4.83 18.66
CA LEU A 9 -4.48 5.03 17.81
C LEU A 9 -4.23 6.51 17.49
N GLY A 10 -5.30 7.32 17.32
CA GLY A 10 -5.21 8.76 17.01
C GLY A 10 -4.67 9.59 18.19
N GLU A 11 -4.81 9.11 19.42
CA GLU A 11 -4.27 9.79 20.62
C GLU A 11 -2.76 9.55 20.80
N VAL A 12 -2.22 8.45 20.23
CA VAL A 12 -0.82 8.04 20.38
C VAL A 12 0.03 8.42 19.15
N LEU A 13 -0.59 8.68 17.99
CA LEU A 13 0.11 8.95 16.74
C LEU A 13 0.51 10.42 16.63
N SER A 14 1.75 10.75 17.01
CA SER A 14 2.36 12.04 16.75
C SER A 14 3.17 11.99 15.45
N LEU A 15 2.61 12.55 14.35
CA LEU A 15 3.32 12.69 13.08
C LEU A 15 4.29 13.88 13.14
N LYS A 16 5.57 13.60 13.33
CA LYS A 16 6.64 14.59 13.13
C LYS A 16 7.11 14.55 11.68
N THR A 17 6.78 15.57 10.90
CA THR A 17 7.37 15.75 9.57
C THR A 17 8.72 16.42 9.73
N THR A 18 9.82 15.67 9.62
CA THR A 18 11.15 16.22 9.42
C THR A 18 11.28 16.62 7.95
N ALA A 19 11.19 17.91 7.67
CA ALA A 19 11.60 18.45 6.39
C ALA A 19 13.13 18.33 6.30
N ALA A 20 13.63 17.29 5.66
CA ALA A 20 15.03 17.19 5.30
C ALA A 20 15.33 18.31 4.29
N GLY A 21 16.09 19.29 4.76
CA GLY A 21 16.94 20.26 4.08
C GLY A 21 16.66 20.58 2.60
N SER A 22 15.54 21.22 2.27
CA SER A 22 15.45 22.02 1.07
C SER A 22 14.96 23.40 1.48
N ARG A 23 15.79 24.42 1.27
CA ARG A 23 15.39 25.83 1.31
C ARG A 23 14.35 26.04 0.23
N MET A 24 13.10 25.73 0.52
CA MET A 24 11.98 26.07 -0.33
C MET A 24 11.74 27.55 -0.21
N ARG A 25 12.08 28.30 -1.29
CA ARG A 25 11.66 29.68 -1.52
C ARG A 25 10.15 29.72 -1.31
N SER A 26 9.71 30.68 -0.50
CA SER A 26 8.32 30.98 -0.19
C SER A 26 7.53 31.33 -1.46
N GLY A 27 6.92 30.29 -2.07
CA GLY A 27 5.82 30.42 -3.03
C GLY A 27 4.48 30.14 -2.31
N PRO A 28 3.33 30.47 -2.92
CA PRO A 28 2.02 30.30 -2.31
C PRO A 28 1.86 28.85 -1.87
N ARG A 29 1.39 28.64 -0.64
CA ARG A 29 1.28 27.36 0.12
C ARG A 29 0.98 26.18 -0.79
N SER A 30 2.02 25.44 -1.18
CA SER A 30 1.89 24.12 -1.81
C SER A 30 1.13 23.24 -0.81
N LYS A 31 -0.12 22.90 -1.13
CA LYS A 31 -0.90 21.96 -0.33
C LYS A 31 -0.13 20.65 -0.34
N LYS A 32 0.41 20.24 0.81
CA LYS A 32 1.04 18.93 0.96
C LYS A 32 -0.01 17.89 0.58
N LYS A 33 0.21 17.14 -0.50
CA LYS A 33 -0.68 16.08 -0.91
C LYS A 33 -0.46 14.90 0.02
N GLY A 34 -1.53 14.31 0.50
CA GLY A 34 -1.52 13.08 1.25
C GLY A 34 -2.79 12.30 0.97
N PHE A 35 -2.66 10.99 0.85
CA PHE A 35 -3.78 10.08 0.63
C PHE A 35 -3.68 8.89 1.57
N PHE A 36 -4.85 8.48 2.05
CA PHE A 36 -5.05 7.20 2.68
C PHE A 36 -5.89 6.32 1.75
N LEU A 37 -5.37 5.17 1.40
CA LEU A 37 -6.00 4.20 0.50
C LEU A 37 -6.26 2.90 1.26
N ARG A 38 -7.52 2.48 1.29
CA ARG A 38 -7.95 1.12 1.61
C ARG A 38 -8.38 0.42 0.34
N ALA A 39 -8.05 -0.85 0.17
CA ALA A 39 -8.47 -1.63 -0.99
C ALA A 39 -9.99 -1.56 -1.21
N GLU A 40 -10.79 -1.76 -0.16
CA GLU A 40 -12.25 -1.67 -0.22
C GLU A 40 -12.77 -0.32 -0.71
N THR A 41 -12.15 0.78 -0.25
CA THR A 41 -12.54 2.14 -0.65
C THR A 41 -12.13 2.43 -2.09
N ALA A 42 -10.99 1.89 -2.52
CA ALA A 42 -10.49 2.05 -3.88
C ALA A 42 -11.42 1.42 -4.91
N PHE A 43 -12.01 0.24 -4.59
CA PHE A 43 -13.01 -0.40 -5.45
C PHE A 43 -14.27 0.42 -5.61
N GLN A 44 -14.84 0.88 -4.50
CA GLN A 44 -16.01 1.75 -4.54
C GLN A 44 -15.75 3.03 -5.35
N MET A 45 -14.54 3.57 -5.28
CA MET A 45 -14.16 4.73 -6.09
C MET A 45 -14.08 4.39 -7.57
N THR A 46 -13.49 3.25 -7.96
CA THR A 46 -13.44 2.84 -9.37
C THR A 46 -14.82 2.54 -9.94
N GLU A 47 -15.72 1.92 -9.17
CA GLU A 47 -17.11 1.69 -9.58
C GLU A 47 -17.92 2.98 -9.69
N ASN A 48 -17.77 3.91 -8.75
CA ASN A 48 -18.54 5.16 -8.74
C ASN A 48 -18.00 6.23 -9.69
N LEU A 49 -16.72 6.21 -10.04
CA LEU A 49 -16.06 7.17 -10.91
C LEU A 49 -15.85 6.63 -12.34
N GLY A 50 -16.02 5.31 -12.53
CA GLY A 50 -15.99 4.68 -13.85
C GLY A 50 -17.07 5.28 -14.75
N GLY A 51 -16.64 5.92 -15.86
CA GLY A 51 -17.55 6.56 -16.83
C GLY A 51 -17.88 8.03 -16.56
N VAL A 52 -17.25 8.68 -15.57
CA VAL A 52 -17.37 10.14 -15.42
C VAL A 52 -16.40 10.82 -16.39
N PRO A 53 -16.90 11.56 -17.42
CA PRO A 53 -16.04 12.24 -18.38
C PRO A 53 -15.09 13.22 -17.69
N GLY A 54 -13.80 13.14 -18.04
CA GLY A 54 -12.75 14.03 -17.53
C GLY A 54 -12.11 13.57 -16.20
N PHE A 55 -12.53 12.43 -15.63
CA PHE A 55 -11.88 11.84 -14.45
C PHE A 55 -10.87 10.74 -14.82
N TRP A 56 -11.17 9.98 -15.90
CA TRP A 56 -10.29 8.95 -16.48
C TRP A 56 -10.37 9.04 -18.00
N ASP A 57 -9.24 9.23 -18.67
CA ASP A 57 -9.18 9.26 -20.14
C ASP A 57 -9.35 7.87 -20.77
N GLU A 58 -9.25 6.80 -19.97
CA GLU A 58 -9.42 5.41 -20.40
C GLU A 58 -10.77 4.87 -19.92
N ASN A 59 -11.42 4.05 -20.76
CA ASN A 59 -12.69 3.41 -20.44
C ASN A 59 -12.48 2.29 -19.39
N THR A 60 -12.47 2.65 -18.11
CA THR A 60 -12.23 1.72 -17.01
C THR A 60 -13.33 0.66 -16.85
N ALA A 61 -14.48 0.83 -17.50
CA ALA A 61 -15.59 -0.14 -17.49
C ALA A 61 -15.23 -1.47 -18.17
N GLU A 62 -14.27 -1.47 -19.10
CA GLU A 62 -13.79 -2.67 -19.80
C GLU A 62 -12.52 -3.25 -19.16
N MET A 63 -11.93 -2.59 -18.18
CA MET A 63 -10.72 -3.03 -17.48
C MET A 63 -11.05 -4.02 -16.37
N SER A 64 -10.13 -4.97 -16.11
CA SER A 64 -10.23 -5.76 -14.90
C SER A 64 -10.11 -4.85 -13.67
N HIS A 65 -10.77 -5.21 -12.55
CA HIS A 65 -10.73 -4.43 -11.30
C HIS A 65 -9.29 -4.04 -10.88
N GLY A 66 -8.33 -4.94 -11.06
CA GLY A 66 -6.92 -4.68 -10.75
C GLY A 66 -6.26 -3.66 -11.69
N GLU A 67 -6.66 -3.58 -12.95
CA GLU A 67 -6.14 -2.60 -13.90
C GLU A 67 -6.70 -1.21 -13.64
N GLY A 68 -8.01 -1.10 -13.38
CA GLY A 68 -8.63 0.15 -12.96
C GLY A 68 -8.00 0.71 -11.69
N PHE A 69 -7.70 -0.16 -10.69
CA PHE A 69 -6.99 0.23 -9.48
C PHE A 69 -5.60 0.81 -9.78
N LEU A 70 -4.80 0.15 -10.62
CA LEU A 70 -3.45 0.60 -10.96
C LEU A 70 -3.45 1.90 -11.75
N THR A 71 -4.43 2.11 -12.63
CA THR A 71 -4.62 3.37 -13.37
C THR A 71 -4.94 4.50 -12.39
N MET A 72 -5.91 4.30 -11.50
CA MET A 72 -6.25 5.24 -10.43
C MET A 72 -5.02 5.55 -9.56
N PHE A 73 -4.28 4.52 -9.16
CA PHE A 73 -3.09 4.69 -8.34
C PHE A 73 -2.06 5.59 -9.03
N ARG A 74 -1.76 5.35 -10.30
CA ARG A 74 -0.81 6.16 -11.08
C ARG A 74 -1.22 7.63 -11.16
N ASP A 75 -2.51 7.90 -11.35
CA ASP A 75 -3.01 9.26 -11.51
C ASP A 75 -3.06 10.03 -10.19
N MET A 76 -3.41 9.36 -9.10
CA MET A 76 -3.51 9.97 -7.78
C MET A 76 -2.16 10.07 -7.06
N PHE A 77 -1.25 9.13 -7.31
CA PHE A 77 0.02 8.97 -6.60
C PHE A 77 1.20 9.26 -7.54
N ASN A 78 1.32 10.51 -8.00
CA ASN A 78 2.29 10.91 -9.01
C ASN A 78 3.24 12.04 -8.58
N ALA A 79 3.20 12.48 -7.32
CA ALA A 79 3.98 13.61 -6.83
C ALA A 79 4.56 13.34 -5.44
N ALA A 80 5.48 14.21 -5.01
CA ALA A 80 5.95 14.24 -3.64
C ALA A 80 4.78 14.43 -2.67
N GLY A 81 4.70 13.58 -1.63
CA GLY A 81 3.59 13.58 -0.68
C GLY A 81 3.74 12.51 0.38
N PHE A 82 2.69 12.34 1.20
CA PHE A 82 2.61 11.31 2.21
C PHE A 82 1.44 10.38 1.88
N TYR A 83 1.73 9.12 1.66
CA TYR A 83 0.77 8.13 1.19
C TYR A 83 0.73 6.95 2.16
N VAL A 84 -0.47 6.56 2.58
CA VAL A 84 -0.70 5.41 3.45
C VAL A 84 -1.63 4.44 2.72
N MET A 85 -1.23 3.18 2.67
CA MET A 85 -1.98 2.10 2.05
C MET A 85 -2.23 0.99 3.07
N ASP A 86 -3.46 0.47 3.07
CA ASP A 86 -3.91 -0.60 3.95
C ASP A 86 -4.41 -1.76 3.08
N GLU A 87 -3.67 -2.88 3.10
CA GLU A 87 -3.92 -4.10 2.34
C GLU A 87 -4.27 -3.87 0.86
N PRO A 88 -3.47 -3.10 0.12
CA PRO A 88 -3.82 -2.77 -1.27
C PRO A 88 -3.86 -4.02 -2.17
N GLU A 89 -3.24 -5.12 -1.75
CA GLU A 89 -3.25 -6.40 -2.45
C GLU A 89 -4.58 -7.16 -2.40
N ALA A 90 -5.50 -6.84 -1.49
CA ALA A 90 -6.72 -7.64 -1.24
C ALA A 90 -7.56 -7.91 -2.51
N ALA A 91 -7.38 -7.11 -3.53
CA ALA A 91 -8.09 -7.24 -4.78
C ALA A 91 -7.18 -7.26 -6.01
N LEU A 92 -5.90 -7.50 -5.82
CA LEU A 92 -4.91 -7.52 -6.88
C LEU A 92 -4.47 -8.95 -7.21
N SER A 93 -4.33 -9.23 -8.49
CA SER A 93 -3.65 -10.43 -8.96
C SER A 93 -2.15 -10.37 -8.63
N PHE A 94 -1.47 -11.50 -8.71
CA PHE A 94 -0.01 -11.58 -8.57
C PHE A 94 0.70 -10.54 -9.45
N THR A 95 0.34 -10.48 -10.73
CA THR A 95 0.93 -9.54 -11.69
C THR A 95 0.64 -8.09 -11.33
N SER A 96 -0.58 -7.80 -10.85
CA SER A 96 -0.96 -6.46 -10.40
C SER A 96 -0.20 -6.04 -9.14
N CYS A 97 0.07 -6.96 -8.21
CA CYS A 97 0.95 -6.70 -7.07
C CYS A 97 2.37 -6.33 -7.50
N LEU A 98 2.95 -7.03 -8.50
CA LEU A 98 4.26 -6.67 -9.05
C LEU A 98 4.28 -5.28 -9.68
N ARG A 99 3.22 -4.91 -10.41
CA ARG A 99 3.06 -3.56 -10.97
C ARG A 99 2.97 -2.50 -9.87
N LEU A 100 2.24 -2.80 -8.78
CA LEU A 100 2.13 -1.90 -7.62
C LEU A 100 3.49 -1.69 -6.94
N VAL A 101 4.31 -2.74 -6.78
CA VAL A 101 5.70 -2.62 -6.30
C VAL A 101 6.49 -1.63 -7.16
N GLY A 102 6.40 -1.75 -8.49
CA GLY A 102 7.06 -0.83 -9.41
C GLY A 102 6.60 0.63 -9.23
N LEU A 103 5.30 0.83 -9.08
CA LEU A 103 4.72 2.16 -8.85
C LEU A 103 5.13 2.75 -7.50
N MET A 104 5.14 1.96 -6.41
CA MET A 104 5.60 2.42 -5.09
C MET A 104 7.09 2.79 -5.13
N HIS A 105 7.91 1.97 -5.78
CA HIS A 105 9.33 2.28 -5.96
C HIS A 105 9.53 3.57 -6.76
N GLN A 106 8.85 3.73 -7.89
CA GLN A 106 8.90 4.96 -8.69
C GLN A 106 8.44 6.18 -7.87
N LEU A 107 7.37 6.05 -7.11
CA LEU A 107 6.85 7.12 -6.26
C LEU A 107 7.87 7.56 -5.20
N SER A 108 8.60 6.62 -4.61
CA SER A 108 9.64 6.92 -3.62
C SER A 108 10.77 7.79 -4.20
N THR A 109 11.07 7.67 -5.50
CA THR A 109 12.08 8.49 -6.18
C THR A 109 11.64 9.94 -6.39
N THR A 110 10.36 10.24 -6.27
CA THR A 110 9.82 11.62 -6.37
C THR A 110 9.94 12.43 -5.08
N GLY A 111 10.47 11.83 -4.01
CA GLY A 111 10.51 12.40 -2.67
C GLY A 111 9.21 12.18 -1.89
N ALA A 112 8.37 11.28 -2.34
CA ALA A 112 7.21 10.82 -1.59
C ALA A 112 7.62 9.88 -0.46
N GLN A 113 6.84 9.90 0.63
CA GLN A 113 6.89 8.88 1.68
C GLN A 113 5.67 7.98 1.55
N VAL A 114 5.91 6.68 1.44
CA VAL A 114 4.87 5.66 1.37
C VAL A 114 4.93 4.80 2.62
N ILE A 115 3.78 4.59 3.27
CA ILE A 115 3.59 3.58 4.33
C ILE A 115 2.56 2.59 3.78
N CYS A 116 2.91 1.32 3.77
CA CYS A 116 2.04 0.25 3.30
C CYS A 116 1.92 -0.83 4.37
N ALA A 117 0.71 -1.02 4.90
CA ALA A 117 0.39 -2.21 5.67
C ALA A 117 -0.04 -3.31 4.69
N THR A 118 0.56 -4.49 4.80
CA THR A 118 0.34 -5.58 3.82
C THR A 118 0.59 -6.94 4.41
N HIS A 119 -0.16 -7.93 3.95
CA HIS A 119 0.09 -9.36 4.14
C HIS A 119 0.67 -10.03 2.89
N SER A 120 1.07 -9.23 1.90
CA SER A 120 1.66 -9.75 0.65
C SER A 120 3.19 -9.82 0.73
N PRO A 121 3.80 -11.00 0.60
CA PRO A 121 5.25 -11.11 0.50
C PRO A 121 5.80 -10.40 -0.73
N ILE A 122 4.97 -10.16 -1.76
CA ILE A 122 5.34 -9.44 -2.97
C ILE A 122 5.51 -7.95 -2.65
N LEU A 123 4.52 -7.34 -2.00
CA LEU A 123 4.58 -5.91 -1.66
C LEU A 123 5.67 -5.63 -0.62
N ALA A 124 5.85 -6.53 0.35
CA ALA A 124 6.95 -6.44 1.32
C ALA A 124 8.34 -6.47 0.67
N ALA A 125 8.47 -7.02 -0.55
CA ALA A 125 9.72 -7.06 -1.31
C ALA A 125 10.02 -5.76 -2.08
N THR A 126 9.30 -4.67 -1.82
CA THR A 126 9.54 -3.38 -2.50
C THR A 126 10.99 -2.92 -2.30
N PRO A 127 11.75 -2.67 -3.39
CA PRO A 127 13.16 -2.29 -3.29
C PRO A 127 13.35 -1.00 -2.48
N GLY A 128 14.27 -1.04 -1.52
CA GLY A 128 14.60 0.10 -0.68
C GLY A 128 13.59 0.39 0.45
N ALA A 129 12.60 -0.48 0.65
CA ALA A 129 11.66 -0.33 1.76
C ALA A 129 12.30 -0.70 3.10
N ASP A 130 11.98 0.07 4.12
CA ASP A 130 12.18 -0.28 5.52
C ASP A 130 11.01 -1.17 5.97
N ILE A 131 11.29 -2.40 6.35
CA ILE A 131 10.26 -3.36 6.74
C ILE A 131 10.15 -3.41 8.26
N ILE A 132 8.92 -3.21 8.75
CA ILE A 132 8.58 -3.34 10.16
C ILE A 132 7.58 -4.49 10.29
N GLU A 133 8.01 -5.58 10.88
CA GLU A 133 7.13 -6.69 11.22
C GLU A 133 6.40 -6.40 12.53
N VAL A 134 5.09 -6.64 12.51
CA VAL A 134 4.20 -6.46 13.67
C VAL A 134 3.61 -7.82 14.03
N GLY A 135 3.77 -8.24 15.27
CA GLY A 135 3.28 -9.53 15.77
C GLY A 135 3.12 -9.52 17.30
N ASP A 136 2.89 -10.69 17.89
CA ASP A 136 2.73 -10.85 19.35
C ASP A 136 3.95 -10.38 20.15
N HIS A 137 5.12 -10.38 19.51
CA HIS A 137 6.37 -9.85 20.05
C HIS A 137 6.48 -8.32 19.99
N GLY A 138 5.45 -7.62 19.50
CA GLY A 138 5.45 -6.18 19.24
C GLY A 138 5.94 -5.85 17.82
N THR A 139 6.80 -4.84 17.68
CA THR A 139 7.32 -4.38 16.38
C THR A 139 8.82 -4.61 16.29
N ARG A 140 9.30 -5.12 15.16
CA ARG A 140 10.72 -5.28 14.88
C ARG A 140 11.06 -4.89 13.43
N ARG A 141 12.23 -4.27 13.23
CA ARG A 141 12.76 -4.01 11.87
C ARG A 141 13.46 -5.28 11.40
N VAL A 142 13.11 -5.74 10.21
CA VAL A 142 13.63 -6.99 9.64
C VAL A 142 13.96 -6.81 8.17
N LYS A 143 14.73 -7.76 7.62
CA LYS A 143 14.87 -7.91 6.17
C LYS A 143 13.74 -8.77 5.62
N TRP A 144 13.50 -8.66 4.32
CA TRP A 144 12.44 -9.41 3.66
C TRP A 144 12.54 -10.93 3.86
N ASP A 145 13.74 -11.47 3.80
CA ASP A 145 14.01 -12.91 3.97
C ASP A 145 13.90 -13.39 5.42
N GLU A 146 13.87 -12.49 6.39
CA GLU A 146 13.70 -12.73 7.82
C GLU A 146 12.23 -12.62 8.28
N LEU A 147 11.30 -12.19 7.38
CA LEU A 147 9.88 -12.11 7.68
C LEU A 147 9.29 -13.50 7.95
N GLU A 148 8.53 -13.64 9.02
CA GLU A 148 7.77 -14.85 9.34
C GLU A 148 6.78 -15.18 8.22
N LEU A 149 6.12 -14.16 7.67
CA LEU A 149 5.26 -14.29 6.49
C LEU A 149 5.97 -14.97 5.31
N VAL A 150 7.19 -14.56 5.00
CA VAL A 150 7.97 -15.10 3.88
C VAL A 150 8.41 -16.54 4.14
N ASP A 151 8.79 -16.86 5.39
CA ASP A 151 9.13 -18.22 5.80
C ASP A 151 7.93 -19.16 5.66
N HIS A 152 6.74 -18.75 6.11
CA HIS A 152 5.50 -19.50 5.94
C HIS A 152 5.18 -19.76 4.47
N TRP A 153 5.28 -18.74 3.61
CA TRP A 153 5.04 -18.91 2.19
C TRP A 153 6.04 -19.87 1.53
N ARG A 154 7.32 -19.77 1.85
CA ARG A 154 8.34 -20.69 1.33
C ARG A 154 8.05 -22.14 1.70
N ARG A 155 7.74 -22.38 2.98
CA ARG A 155 7.42 -23.73 3.48
C ARG A 155 6.15 -24.28 2.87
N TYR A 156 5.11 -23.46 2.75
CA TYR A 156 3.85 -23.85 2.14
C TYR A 156 4.03 -24.22 0.67
N LEU A 157 4.70 -23.39 -0.11
CA LEU A 157 4.95 -23.65 -1.53
C LEU A 157 5.86 -24.88 -1.76
N ALA A 158 6.79 -25.14 -0.85
CA ALA A 158 7.65 -26.32 -0.92
C ALA A 158 6.88 -27.62 -0.61
N ASN A 159 5.92 -27.60 0.30
CA ASN A 159 5.13 -28.78 0.69
C ASN A 159 3.77 -28.35 1.29
N PRO A 160 2.75 -28.12 0.46
CA PRO A 160 1.40 -27.75 0.92
C PRO A 160 0.77 -28.78 1.86
N ASP A 161 0.97 -30.08 1.61
CA ASP A 161 0.37 -31.16 2.39
C ASP A 161 0.77 -31.11 3.86
N LYS A 162 1.98 -30.64 4.15
CA LYS A 162 2.47 -30.48 5.51
C LYS A 162 1.62 -29.48 6.32
N TYR A 163 1.08 -28.46 5.66
CA TYR A 163 0.18 -27.48 6.29
C TYR A 163 -1.26 -27.94 6.33
N LEU A 164 -1.72 -28.61 5.27
CA LEU A 164 -3.13 -28.95 5.08
C LEU A 164 -3.57 -30.18 5.87
N ARG A 165 -2.66 -31.15 6.09
CA ARG A 165 -3.01 -32.43 6.76
C ARG A 165 -3.66 -32.26 8.13
N HIS A 166 -3.25 -31.26 8.91
CA HIS A 166 -3.82 -31.00 10.25
C HIS A 166 -5.14 -30.23 10.21
N LEU A 167 -5.53 -29.72 9.04
CA LEU A 167 -6.78 -29.00 8.82
C LEU A 167 -7.85 -29.91 8.18
N ILE A 168 -7.40 -30.90 7.39
CA ILE A 168 -8.28 -31.78 6.60
C ILE A 168 -8.54 -33.09 7.36
N ASP A 169 -7.52 -33.64 8.02
CA ASP A 169 -7.59 -34.83 8.86
C ASP A 169 -7.23 -34.43 10.31
N PRO A 170 -8.20 -33.91 11.10
CA PRO A 170 -7.99 -33.50 12.49
C PRO A 170 -7.83 -34.70 13.46
#